data_88047890ee7302c52303ced9291df83b
#
_entry.id   88047890ee7302c52303ced9291df83b
#
_cell.length_a   1.000
_cell.length_b   1.000
_cell.length_c   1.000
_cell.angle_alpha   90.00
_cell.angle_beta   90.00
_cell.angle_gamma   90.00
#
_symmetry.space_group_name_H-M   'P 1'
#
loop_
_entity.id
_entity.type
_entity.pdbx_description
1 polymer ?
#
loop_
_entity_poly.entity_id
_entity_poly.type
_entity_poly.pdbx_seq_one_letter_code
_entity_poly.pdbx_strand_id
1 'polypeptide(L)'
;MKKIIALAAAAVLASSLFAETIKVGATPVPHADILNLVKDDLKAEGIDLKVIEFTDYVTPNEAVESGEIDANYFQHIPYLESFNTERGYHLVNAGGIHVEPFALYSKSKKIKTLKDIKKKARIGIPNDPSNEGRALLLLQEAGLIKIDAKAGITATVQDITSNPLNLKFVEVEAASLPRVLADVDAAVINGNYAIPAGLSAKKDGLFVEGSSSPYVNIIAVKAGNENKAAIKALVKALQSDKVRKYIDATYPNGEVVVVF
;
A
#
# COMPACT_ATOMS: atom_id res chain seq x y z
N MET A 1 28.57 -74.06 7.67
CA MET A 1 28.30 -72.97 6.74
C MET A 1 27.20 -72.12 7.34
N LYS A 2 27.54 -71.01 7.96
CA LYS A 2 26.59 -70.10 8.62
C LYS A 2 26.25 -68.97 7.63
N LYS A 3 24.99 -68.86 7.22
CA LYS A 3 24.49 -67.80 6.39
C LYS A 3 24.23 -66.59 7.28
N ILE A 4 24.99 -65.51 7.07
CA ILE A 4 24.77 -64.18 7.69
C ILE A 4 23.73 -63.45 6.82
N ILE A 5 22.54 -63.23 7.35
CA ILE A 5 21.51 -62.39 6.75
C ILE A 5 21.81 -60.96 7.20
N ALA A 6 22.26 -60.12 6.27
CA ALA A 6 22.40 -58.69 6.50
C ALA A 6 21.05 -58.03 6.38
N LEU A 7 20.51 -57.54 7.49
CA LEU A 7 19.32 -56.71 7.55
C LEU A 7 19.71 -55.25 7.24
N ALA A 8 19.44 -54.79 6.02
CA ALA A 8 19.60 -53.41 5.66
C ALA A 8 18.42 -52.58 6.26
N ALA A 9 18.65 -51.92 7.36
CA ALA A 9 17.70 -50.95 7.93
C ALA A 9 17.74 -49.68 7.07
N ALA A 10 16.76 -49.52 6.22
CA ALA A 10 16.50 -48.26 5.55
C ALA A 10 15.97 -47.27 6.59
N ALA A 11 16.84 -46.39 7.10
CA ALA A 11 16.45 -45.24 7.89
C ALA A 11 15.72 -44.24 6.96
N VAL A 12 14.41 -44.27 6.95
CA VAL A 12 13.58 -43.22 6.39
C VAL A 12 13.77 -42.00 7.32
N LEU A 13 14.65 -41.08 6.92
CA LEU A 13 14.73 -39.74 7.50
C LEU A 13 13.41 -39.03 7.16
N ALA A 14 12.43 -39.16 8.05
CA ALA A 14 11.31 -38.24 8.10
C ALA A 14 11.91 -36.89 8.54
N SER A 15 12.37 -36.09 7.57
CA SER A 15 12.58 -34.66 7.79
C SER A 15 11.23 -34.11 8.19
N SER A 16 11.03 -33.89 9.49
CA SER A 16 9.96 -33.03 9.97
C SER A 16 10.17 -31.66 9.29
N LEU A 17 9.40 -31.42 8.26
CA LEU A 17 9.27 -30.11 7.64
C LEU A 17 8.69 -29.20 8.73
N PHE A 18 9.57 -28.58 9.53
CA PHE A 18 9.16 -27.45 10.32
C PHE A 18 8.72 -26.38 9.32
N ALA A 19 7.47 -25.99 9.39
CA ALA A 19 6.96 -24.91 8.55
C ALA A 19 7.81 -23.64 8.85
N GLU A 20 8.40 -23.06 7.80
CA GLU A 20 9.08 -21.78 7.93
C GLU A 20 8.03 -20.72 8.25
N THR A 21 8.15 -20.03 9.39
CA THR A 21 7.23 -18.95 9.73
C THR A 21 7.74 -17.64 9.16
N ILE A 22 6.90 -16.92 8.43
CA ILE A 22 7.16 -15.54 8.00
C ILE A 22 6.12 -14.60 8.62
N LYS A 23 6.59 -13.46 9.12
CA LYS A 23 5.75 -12.39 9.66
C LYS A 23 5.67 -11.26 8.65
N VAL A 24 4.47 -10.90 8.23
CA VAL A 24 4.25 -9.82 7.25
C VAL A 24 3.34 -8.76 7.85
N GLY A 25 3.87 -7.54 7.96
CA GLY A 25 3.12 -6.37 8.40
C GLY A 25 2.25 -5.81 7.27
N ALA A 26 1.01 -5.44 7.56
CA ALA A 26 0.09 -4.91 6.56
C ALA A 26 -0.91 -3.92 7.16
N THR A 27 -1.44 -2.99 6.36
CA THR A 27 -2.67 -2.30 6.74
C THR A 27 -3.88 -3.23 6.51
N PRO A 28 -4.99 -3.07 7.28
CA PRO A 28 -6.09 -4.04 7.24
C PRO A 28 -6.64 -4.28 5.84
N VAL A 29 -7.09 -3.23 5.15
CA VAL A 29 -7.76 -3.30 3.83
C VAL A 29 -6.96 -2.48 2.81
N PRO A 30 -6.66 -3.00 1.63
CA PRO A 30 -6.92 -4.36 1.13
C PRO A 30 -5.81 -5.35 1.49
N HIS A 31 -4.71 -4.89 2.07
CA HIS A 31 -3.43 -5.58 2.18
C HIS A 31 -3.51 -6.85 3.04
N ALA A 32 -3.98 -6.76 4.30
CA ALA A 32 -4.12 -7.92 5.16
C ALA A 32 -5.17 -8.91 4.63
N ASP A 33 -6.26 -8.42 4.01
CA ASP A 33 -7.27 -9.28 3.37
C ASP A 33 -6.65 -10.13 2.26
N ILE A 34 -5.81 -9.52 1.39
CA ILE A 34 -5.12 -10.21 0.30
C ILE A 34 -4.09 -11.20 0.85
N LEU A 35 -3.33 -10.85 1.90
CA LEU A 35 -2.40 -11.77 2.56
C LEU A 35 -3.14 -12.96 3.16
N ASN A 36 -4.26 -12.74 3.83
CA ASN A 36 -5.07 -13.79 4.45
C ASN A 36 -5.63 -14.77 3.41
N LEU A 37 -5.93 -14.31 2.19
CA LEU A 37 -6.41 -15.15 1.10
C LEU A 37 -5.40 -16.23 0.69
N VAL A 38 -4.09 -15.96 0.78
CA VAL A 38 -3.02 -16.88 0.32
C VAL A 38 -2.40 -17.72 1.44
N LYS A 39 -2.88 -17.61 2.69
CA LYS A 39 -2.33 -18.35 3.83
C LYS A 39 -2.31 -19.88 3.63
N ASP A 40 -3.42 -20.44 3.14
CA ASP A 40 -3.54 -21.88 2.96
C ASP A 40 -2.66 -22.37 1.80
N ASP A 41 -2.47 -21.56 0.77
CA ASP A 41 -1.59 -21.86 -0.36
C ASP A 41 -0.12 -21.93 0.11
N LEU A 42 0.31 -20.93 0.91
CA LEU A 42 1.64 -20.91 1.51
C LEU A 42 1.85 -22.05 2.50
N LYS A 43 0.83 -22.36 3.30
CA LYS A 43 0.88 -23.49 4.25
C LYS A 43 1.08 -24.83 3.54
N ALA A 44 0.47 -25.01 2.37
CA ALA A 44 0.66 -26.21 1.55
C ALA A 44 2.12 -26.31 1.00
N GLU A 45 2.82 -25.16 0.87
CA GLU A 45 4.24 -25.09 0.52
C GLU A 45 5.18 -25.15 1.76
N GLY A 46 4.65 -25.38 2.97
CA GLY A 46 5.43 -25.49 4.20
C GLY A 46 5.77 -24.11 4.82
N ILE A 47 5.05 -23.05 4.47
CA ILE A 47 5.26 -21.70 4.99
C ILE A 47 4.06 -21.28 5.85
N ASP A 48 4.30 -20.94 7.12
CA ASP A 48 3.29 -20.41 8.05
C ASP A 48 3.30 -18.88 8.02
N LEU A 49 2.34 -18.27 7.31
CA LEU A 49 2.21 -16.82 7.20
C LEU A 49 1.51 -16.23 8.43
N LYS A 50 2.21 -15.36 9.15
CA LYS A 50 1.65 -14.52 10.24
C LYS A 50 1.45 -13.11 9.73
N VAL A 51 0.20 -12.68 9.61
CA VAL A 51 -0.15 -11.31 9.25
C VAL A 51 -0.25 -10.47 10.52
N ILE A 52 0.44 -9.34 10.54
CA ILE A 52 0.45 -8.38 11.66
C ILE A 52 -0.11 -7.06 11.12
N GLU A 53 -1.23 -6.63 11.67
CA GLU A 53 -1.90 -5.42 11.21
C GLU A 53 -1.34 -4.16 11.87
N PHE A 54 -1.11 -3.13 11.04
CA PHE A 54 -0.70 -1.79 11.44
C PHE A 54 -1.71 -0.77 10.92
N THR A 55 -1.90 0.32 11.65
CA THR A 55 -2.85 1.38 11.29
C THR A 55 -2.18 2.66 10.80
N ASP A 56 -0.84 2.69 10.77
CA ASP A 56 -0.01 3.80 10.32
C ASP A 56 0.97 3.37 9.23
N TYR A 57 1.72 4.32 8.67
CA TYR A 57 2.69 4.07 7.61
C TYR A 57 4.16 4.08 8.06
N VAL A 58 4.44 4.41 9.33
CA VAL A 58 5.81 4.49 9.87
C VAL A 58 6.26 3.15 10.45
N THR A 59 5.46 2.62 11.37
CA THR A 59 5.79 1.42 12.17
C THR A 59 6.10 0.18 11.31
N PRO A 60 5.40 -0.12 10.18
CA PRO A 60 5.70 -1.31 9.41
C PRO A 60 7.12 -1.34 8.81
N ASN A 61 7.66 -0.18 8.40
CA ASN A 61 9.03 -0.10 7.89
C ASN A 61 10.07 -0.23 9.00
N GLU A 62 9.82 0.37 10.16
CA GLU A 62 10.67 0.23 11.35
C GLU A 62 10.75 -1.22 11.82
N ALA A 63 9.62 -1.93 11.79
CA ALA A 63 9.55 -3.34 12.17
C ALA A 63 10.33 -4.26 11.20
N VAL A 64 10.32 -3.97 9.87
CA VAL A 64 11.14 -4.71 8.90
C VAL A 64 12.63 -4.39 9.08
N GLU A 65 12.99 -3.13 9.24
CA GLU A 65 14.41 -2.73 9.40
C GLU A 65 15.01 -3.31 10.67
N SER A 66 14.26 -3.35 11.78
CA SER A 66 14.70 -3.96 13.04
C SER A 66 14.74 -5.50 12.99
N GLY A 67 14.05 -6.12 12.02
CA GLY A 67 13.92 -7.59 11.92
C GLY A 67 12.84 -8.18 12.83
N GLU A 68 11.94 -7.37 13.37
CA GLU A 68 10.78 -7.84 14.13
C GLU A 68 9.79 -8.59 13.24
N ILE A 69 9.64 -8.13 11.98
CA ILE A 69 8.89 -8.78 10.92
C ILE A 69 9.78 -8.99 9.68
N ASP A 70 9.42 -9.96 8.85
CA ASP A 70 10.22 -10.37 7.69
C ASP A 70 9.97 -9.50 6.46
N ALA A 71 8.73 -9.00 6.31
CA ALA A 71 8.29 -8.19 5.19
C ALA A 71 7.14 -7.27 5.61
N ASN A 72 6.83 -6.28 4.78
CA ASN A 72 5.56 -5.58 4.87
C ASN A 72 4.87 -5.44 3.51
N TYR A 73 3.56 -5.20 3.57
CA TYR A 73 2.69 -4.98 2.43
C TYR A 73 1.67 -3.89 2.80
N PHE A 74 1.98 -2.63 2.47
CA PHE A 74 1.13 -1.47 2.78
C PHE A 74 1.50 -0.23 1.96
N GLN A 75 2.66 -0.22 1.31
CA GLN A 75 3.30 0.95 0.73
C GLN A 75 3.55 0.80 -0.76
N HIS A 76 3.63 1.93 -1.44
CA HIS A 76 4.05 2.01 -2.83
C HIS A 76 5.54 2.39 -2.96
N ILE A 77 6.10 2.18 -4.16
CA ILE A 77 7.52 2.38 -4.44
C ILE A 77 8.02 3.78 -4.03
N PRO A 78 7.38 4.90 -4.42
CA PRO A 78 7.87 6.23 -4.03
C PRO A 78 7.87 6.46 -2.51
N TYR A 79 6.95 5.83 -1.75
CA TYR A 79 6.97 5.91 -0.29
C TYR A 79 8.18 5.18 0.30
N LEU A 80 8.46 3.96 -0.18
CA LEU A 80 9.63 3.19 0.25
C LEU A 80 10.93 3.98 0.02
N GLU A 81 11.08 4.58 -1.17
CA GLU A 81 12.29 5.33 -1.54
C GLU A 81 12.47 6.58 -0.67
N SER A 82 11.38 7.34 -0.44
CA SER A 82 11.38 8.51 0.43
C SER A 82 11.73 8.13 1.87
N PHE A 83 11.07 7.09 2.40
CA PHE A 83 11.28 6.62 3.77
C PHE A 83 12.72 6.14 4.01
N ASN A 84 13.28 5.37 3.07
CA ASN A 84 14.68 4.95 3.12
C ASN A 84 15.64 6.14 3.16
N THR A 85 15.39 7.13 2.29
CA THR A 85 16.24 8.33 2.21
C THR A 85 16.20 9.13 3.51
N GLU A 86 15.01 9.34 4.09
CA GLU A 86 14.83 10.14 5.30
C GLU A 86 15.38 9.46 6.56
N ARG A 87 15.25 8.14 6.66
CA ARG A 87 15.60 7.37 7.85
C ARG A 87 16.95 6.66 7.75
N GLY A 88 17.58 6.65 6.57
CA GLY A 88 18.81 5.88 6.34
C GLY A 88 18.58 4.37 6.37
N TYR A 89 17.36 3.93 5.97
CA TYR A 89 17.00 2.51 5.93
C TYR A 89 17.34 1.87 4.59
N HIS A 90 17.36 0.56 4.55
CA HIS A 90 17.80 -0.24 3.40
C HIS A 90 16.77 -1.30 3.03
N LEU A 91 15.50 -0.88 3.00
CA LEU A 91 14.41 -1.74 2.57
C LEU A 91 14.36 -1.79 1.04
N VAL A 92 14.00 -2.95 0.48
CA VAL A 92 13.93 -3.15 -0.97
C VAL A 92 12.60 -3.75 -1.37
N ASN A 93 12.19 -3.47 -2.61
CA ASN A 93 11.02 -4.05 -3.24
C ASN A 93 11.29 -5.50 -3.65
N ALA A 94 10.52 -6.45 -3.14
CA ALA A 94 10.56 -7.86 -3.52
C ALA A 94 9.52 -8.23 -4.60
N GLY A 95 8.48 -7.42 -4.81
CA GLY A 95 7.48 -7.64 -5.85
C GLY A 95 6.30 -6.68 -5.77
N GLY A 96 5.82 -6.21 -6.94
CA GLY A 96 4.65 -5.35 -7.07
C GLY A 96 3.36 -6.15 -7.15
N ILE A 97 2.29 -5.69 -6.52
CA ILE A 97 1.03 -6.45 -6.42
C ILE A 97 -0.14 -5.68 -7.03
N HIS A 98 -0.40 -4.44 -6.60
CA HIS A 98 -1.55 -3.68 -7.06
C HIS A 98 -1.30 -2.17 -6.99
N VAL A 99 -2.22 -1.41 -7.58
CA VAL A 99 -2.35 0.04 -7.38
C VAL A 99 -3.70 0.36 -6.77
N GLU A 100 -3.74 1.44 -5.98
CA GLU A 100 -4.96 2.04 -5.44
C GLU A 100 -5.05 3.46 -5.97
N PRO A 101 -6.03 3.79 -6.83
CA PRO A 101 -6.19 5.14 -7.33
C PRO A 101 -6.42 6.15 -6.20
N PHE A 102 -5.66 7.21 -6.18
CA PHE A 102 -5.83 8.31 -5.25
C PHE A 102 -7.03 9.16 -5.69
N ALA A 103 -7.80 9.70 -4.74
CA ALA A 103 -8.95 10.51 -5.09
C ALA A 103 -9.19 11.67 -4.13
N LEU A 104 -9.78 12.74 -4.66
CA LEU A 104 -10.30 13.88 -3.91
C LEU A 104 -11.76 13.61 -3.56
N TYR A 105 -12.09 13.66 -2.28
CA TYR A 105 -13.44 13.42 -1.76
C TYR A 105 -14.02 14.62 -1.04
N SER A 106 -15.36 14.69 -0.94
CA SER A 106 -16.07 15.64 -0.07
C SER A 106 -17.28 14.98 0.57
N LYS A 107 -17.50 15.25 1.85
CA LYS A 107 -18.75 14.92 2.57
C LYS A 107 -19.79 16.04 2.50
N SER A 108 -19.42 17.21 1.96
CA SER A 108 -20.32 18.33 1.84
C SER A 108 -21.41 18.07 0.80
N LYS A 109 -22.68 18.18 1.21
CA LYS A 109 -23.81 18.09 0.27
C LYS A 109 -23.79 19.19 -0.80
N LYS A 110 -23.00 20.25 -0.58
CA LYS A 110 -22.89 21.41 -1.49
C LYS A 110 -21.75 21.26 -2.51
N ILE A 111 -20.86 20.27 -2.33
CA ILE A 111 -19.72 20.03 -3.23
C ILE A 111 -19.94 18.66 -3.89
N LYS A 112 -20.32 18.67 -5.16
CA LYS A 112 -20.59 17.50 -5.99
C LYS A 112 -19.64 17.37 -7.16
N THR A 113 -19.02 18.47 -7.53
CA THR A 113 -18.06 18.57 -8.63
C THR A 113 -16.93 19.52 -8.24
N LEU A 114 -15.82 19.50 -8.98
CA LEU A 114 -14.70 20.44 -8.80
C LEU A 114 -15.13 21.91 -8.86
N LYS A 115 -16.17 22.23 -9.67
CA LYS A 115 -16.69 23.60 -9.82
C LYS A 115 -17.39 24.14 -8.57
N ASP A 116 -17.80 23.26 -7.68
CA ASP A 116 -18.45 23.63 -6.43
C ASP A 116 -17.47 24.05 -5.35
N ILE A 117 -16.16 23.77 -5.53
CA ILE A 117 -15.11 24.16 -4.60
C ILE A 117 -14.97 25.69 -4.63
N LYS A 118 -15.19 26.32 -3.47
CA LYS A 118 -15.20 27.77 -3.34
C LYS A 118 -13.81 28.33 -3.02
N LYS A 119 -13.66 29.65 -3.21
CA LYS A 119 -12.46 30.35 -2.73
C LYS A 119 -12.27 30.13 -1.24
N LYS A 120 -11.00 29.92 -0.84
CA LYS A 120 -10.56 29.65 0.54
C LYS A 120 -11.05 28.30 1.10
N ALA A 121 -11.54 27.38 0.23
CA ALA A 121 -11.89 26.04 0.66
C ALA A 121 -10.70 25.37 1.35
N ARG A 122 -10.98 24.61 2.41
CA ARG A 122 -9.99 23.84 3.17
C ARG A 122 -9.87 22.45 2.54
N ILE A 123 -8.66 22.09 2.16
CA ILE A 123 -8.35 20.79 1.52
C ILE A 123 -7.43 19.99 2.43
N GLY A 124 -7.90 18.84 2.93
CA GLY A 124 -7.07 17.90 3.67
C GLY A 124 -6.14 17.12 2.72
N ILE A 125 -4.87 17.00 3.07
CA ILE A 125 -3.89 16.22 2.33
C ILE A 125 -2.99 15.45 3.31
N PRO A 126 -2.36 14.31 2.87
CA PRO A 126 -1.33 13.63 3.67
C PRO A 126 -0.14 14.57 3.94
N ASN A 127 0.56 14.33 5.05
CA ASN A 127 1.74 15.12 5.44
C ASN A 127 3.07 14.38 5.26
N ASP A 128 3.07 13.15 4.75
CA ASP A 128 4.29 12.48 4.36
C ASP A 128 4.72 12.91 2.96
N PRO A 129 6.04 13.07 2.70
CA PRO A 129 6.54 13.73 1.48
C PRO A 129 6.01 13.11 0.19
N SER A 130 5.92 11.78 0.11
CA SER A 130 5.51 11.12 -1.12
C SER A 130 4.00 11.22 -1.38
N ASN A 131 3.15 11.11 -0.33
CA ASN A 131 1.70 11.24 -0.51
C ASN A 131 1.25 12.71 -0.54
N GLU A 132 1.95 13.64 0.13
CA GLU A 132 1.74 15.08 -0.04
C GLU A 132 1.98 15.48 -1.50
N GLY A 133 3.15 15.13 -2.05
CA GLY A 133 3.48 15.40 -3.45
C GLY A 133 2.47 14.80 -4.42
N ARG A 134 2.07 13.53 -4.19
CA ARG A 134 1.03 12.85 -4.98
C ARG A 134 -0.32 13.58 -4.92
N ALA A 135 -0.72 14.06 -3.73
CA ALA A 135 -1.96 14.81 -3.55
C ALA A 135 -1.92 16.15 -4.30
N LEU A 136 -0.80 16.86 -4.24
CA LEU A 136 -0.62 18.11 -4.97
C LEU A 136 -0.60 17.91 -6.48
N LEU A 137 0.03 16.84 -6.97
CA LEU A 137 -0.03 16.44 -8.38
C LEU A 137 -1.45 16.14 -8.85
N LEU A 138 -2.23 15.41 -8.03
CA LEU A 138 -3.66 15.14 -8.29
C LEU A 138 -4.46 16.44 -8.39
N LEU A 139 -4.25 17.38 -7.47
CA LEU A 139 -4.94 18.67 -7.47
C LEU A 139 -4.52 19.56 -8.65
N GLN A 140 -3.29 19.44 -9.11
CA GLN A 140 -2.81 20.08 -10.34
C GLN A 140 -3.49 19.49 -11.58
N GLU A 141 -3.58 18.15 -11.69
CA GLU A 141 -4.27 17.47 -12.76
C GLU A 141 -5.77 17.84 -12.79
N ALA A 142 -6.37 18.00 -11.60
CA ALA A 142 -7.73 18.51 -11.45
C ALA A 142 -7.89 20.00 -11.85
N GLY A 143 -6.81 20.71 -12.16
CA GLY A 143 -6.83 22.13 -12.56
C GLY A 143 -7.05 23.10 -11.40
N LEU A 144 -6.92 22.66 -10.15
CA LEU A 144 -7.17 23.47 -8.96
C LEU A 144 -5.95 24.33 -8.55
N ILE A 145 -4.74 23.83 -8.80
CA ILE A 145 -3.47 24.50 -8.50
C ILE A 145 -2.45 24.27 -9.62
N LYS A 146 -1.30 24.94 -9.53
CA LYS A 146 -0.07 24.57 -10.26
C LYS A 146 1.07 24.50 -9.28
N ILE A 147 1.95 23.52 -9.44
CA ILE A 147 3.19 23.38 -8.68
C ILE A 147 4.41 23.63 -9.56
N ASP A 148 5.55 23.91 -8.97
CA ASP A 148 6.82 23.99 -9.69
C ASP A 148 7.15 22.61 -10.27
N ALA A 149 7.36 22.56 -11.59
CA ALA A 149 7.67 21.29 -12.28
C ALA A 149 8.95 20.61 -11.76
N LYS A 150 9.86 21.37 -11.13
CA LYS A 150 11.09 20.83 -10.56
C LYS A 150 10.87 20.06 -9.25
N ALA A 151 9.78 20.33 -8.52
CA ALA A 151 9.46 19.67 -7.26
C ALA A 151 9.06 18.19 -7.45
N GLY A 152 8.46 17.85 -8.59
CA GLY A 152 8.14 16.47 -8.95
C GLY A 152 7.24 15.77 -7.94
N ILE A 153 7.55 14.50 -7.67
CA ILE A 153 6.76 13.64 -6.77
C ILE A 153 6.94 13.95 -5.27
N THR A 154 7.87 14.81 -4.91
CA THR A 154 8.14 15.26 -3.53
C THR A 154 7.72 16.71 -3.29
N ALA A 155 6.84 17.24 -4.16
CA ALA A 155 6.29 18.59 -4.03
C ALA A 155 5.60 18.78 -2.68
N THR A 156 5.79 19.96 -2.11
CA THR A 156 5.13 20.43 -0.88
C THR A 156 4.20 21.60 -1.17
N VAL A 157 3.37 21.99 -0.23
CA VAL A 157 2.49 23.16 -0.38
C VAL A 157 3.27 24.46 -0.69
N GLN A 158 4.56 24.50 -0.38
CA GLN A 158 5.44 25.65 -0.66
C GLN A 158 5.82 25.73 -2.14
N ASP A 159 5.73 24.62 -2.87
CA ASP A 159 6.03 24.56 -4.30
C ASP A 159 4.84 24.98 -5.17
N ILE A 160 3.72 25.41 -4.57
CA ILE A 160 2.54 25.87 -5.29
C ILE A 160 2.82 27.23 -5.91
N THR A 161 2.88 27.27 -7.25
CA THR A 161 3.12 28.48 -8.04
C THR A 161 1.83 29.20 -8.45
N SER A 162 0.68 28.52 -8.44
CA SER A 162 -0.63 29.10 -8.73
C SER A 162 -1.73 28.44 -7.89
N ASN A 163 -2.52 29.27 -7.21
CA ASN A 163 -3.65 28.85 -6.39
C ASN A 163 -4.82 29.86 -6.56
N PRO A 164 -5.53 29.81 -7.70
CA PRO A 164 -6.52 30.85 -8.05
C PRO A 164 -7.70 30.90 -7.09
N LEU A 165 -8.03 29.80 -6.44
CA LEU A 165 -9.08 29.72 -5.43
C LEU A 165 -8.58 30.07 -4.02
N ASN A 166 -7.28 30.35 -3.83
CA ASN A 166 -6.67 30.58 -2.52
C ASN A 166 -7.02 29.46 -1.52
N LEU A 167 -6.95 28.18 -2.00
CA LEU A 167 -7.20 27.00 -1.20
C LEU A 167 -6.31 26.99 0.04
N LYS A 168 -6.83 26.44 1.14
CA LYS A 168 -6.10 26.30 2.40
C LYS A 168 -5.85 24.83 2.65
N PHE A 169 -4.59 24.45 2.68
CA PHE A 169 -4.20 23.05 2.91
C PHE A 169 -4.18 22.73 4.40
N VAL A 170 -4.64 21.53 4.73
CA VAL A 170 -4.64 20.94 6.08
C VAL A 170 -3.86 19.63 5.96
N GLU A 171 -2.58 19.71 6.30
CA GLU A 171 -1.63 18.60 6.22
C GLU A 171 -1.74 17.77 7.50
N VAL A 172 -2.13 16.52 7.35
CA VAL A 172 -2.30 15.59 8.47
C VAL A 172 -1.82 14.19 8.09
N GLU A 173 -1.55 13.37 9.08
CA GLU A 173 -1.28 11.95 8.87
C GLU A 173 -2.39 11.29 8.02
N ALA A 174 -1.99 10.49 7.01
CA ALA A 174 -2.90 9.88 6.05
C ALA A 174 -4.04 9.09 6.72
N ALA A 175 -3.75 8.36 7.80
CA ALA A 175 -4.73 7.61 8.59
C ALA A 175 -5.83 8.49 9.21
N SER A 176 -5.58 9.78 9.40
CA SER A 176 -6.52 10.73 10.00
C SER A 176 -7.49 11.34 8.99
N LEU A 177 -7.15 11.34 7.70
CA LEU A 177 -7.90 12.03 6.65
C LEU A 177 -9.38 11.63 6.54
N PRO A 178 -9.78 10.34 6.66
CA PRO A 178 -11.19 9.97 6.63
C PRO A 178 -12.04 10.63 7.72
N ARG A 179 -11.44 10.91 8.88
CA ARG A 179 -12.10 11.63 9.99
C ARG A 179 -12.10 13.12 9.73
N VAL A 180 -10.95 13.67 9.33
CA VAL A 180 -10.76 15.09 9.00
C VAL A 180 -11.66 15.55 7.85
N LEU A 181 -12.07 14.63 6.95
CA LEU A 181 -12.98 14.92 5.85
C LEU A 181 -14.33 15.56 6.30
N ALA A 182 -14.73 15.35 7.56
CA ALA A 182 -15.93 16.00 8.12
C ALA A 182 -15.70 17.48 8.46
N ASP A 183 -14.46 17.88 8.69
CA ASP A 183 -14.07 19.20 9.19
C ASP A 183 -13.46 20.10 8.10
N VAL A 184 -13.32 19.58 6.87
CA VAL A 184 -12.79 20.30 5.71
C VAL A 184 -13.77 20.27 4.55
N ASP A 185 -13.53 21.07 3.52
CA ASP A 185 -14.40 21.13 2.35
C ASP A 185 -14.21 19.91 1.44
N ALA A 186 -12.96 19.45 1.30
CA ALA A 186 -12.59 18.21 0.61
C ALA A 186 -11.26 17.66 1.16
N ALA A 187 -10.97 16.40 0.88
CA ALA A 187 -9.66 15.80 1.22
C ALA A 187 -9.21 14.79 0.16
N VAL A 188 -7.92 14.73 -0.06
CA VAL A 188 -7.27 13.67 -0.88
C VAL A 188 -6.90 12.53 0.04
N ILE A 189 -7.45 11.33 -0.20
CA ILE A 189 -7.35 10.19 0.75
C ILE A 189 -6.83 8.96 0.02
N ASN A 190 -5.85 8.28 0.64
CA ASN A 190 -5.32 6.99 0.17
C ASN A 190 -6.40 5.91 0.14
N GLY A 191 -6.34 5.01 -0.86
CA GLY A 191 -7.35 3.96 -1.09
C GLY A 191 -7.58 3.08 0.14
N ASN A 192 -6.51 2.58 0.77
CA ASN A 192 -6.59 1.72 1.96
C ASN A 192 -7.22 2.38 3.20
N TYR A 193 -7.29 3.72 3.25
CA TYR A 193 -8.03 4.46 4.28
C TYR A 193 -9.42 4.90 3.81
N ALA A 194 -9.59 5.14 2.51
CA ALA A 194 -10.89 5.51 1.93
C ALA A 194 -11.87 4.32 1.93
N ILE A 195 -11.42 3.14 1.50
CA ILE A 195 -12.25 1.92 1.41
C ILE A 195 -12.93 1.56 2.74
N PRO A 196 -12.21 1.39 3.87
CA PRO A 196 -12.85 1.08 5.15
C PRO A 196 -13.71 2.23 5.70
N ALA A 197 -13.51 3.46 5.22
CA ALA A 197 -14.39 4.60 5.53
C ALA A 197 -15.66 4.64 4.68
N GLY A 198 -15.88 3.64 3.80
CA GLY A 198 -17.03 3.51 2.92
C GLY A 198 -16.99 4.43 1.70
N LEU A 199 -15.79 4.92 1.33
CA LEU A 199 -15.60 5.79 0.16
C LEU A 199 -15.08 4.97 -1.03
N SER A 200 -15.72 5.15 -2.18
CA SER A 200 -15.28 4.59 -3.46
C SER A 200 -14.72 5.69 -4.35
N ALA A 201 -13.49 5.52 -4.84
CA ALA A 201 -12.87 6.51 -5.72
C ALA A 201 -13.77 6.84 -6.94
N LYS A 202 -14.31 5.81 -7.57
CA LYS A 202 -15.17 5.96 -8.76
C LYS A 202 -16.54 6.57 -8.48
N LYS A 203 -17.14 6.27 -7.30
CA LYS A 203 -18.50 6.71 -6.99
C LYS A 203 -18.54 8.05 -6.26
N ASP A 204 -17.58 8.26 -5.35
CA ASP A 204 -17.59 9.37 -4.40
C ASP A 204 -16.49 10.39 -4.68
N GLY A 205 -15.51 10.04 -5.54
CA GLY A 205 -14.42 10.93 -5.91
C GLY A 205 -14.86 12.10 -6.76
N LEU A 206 -14.51 13.31 -6.34
CA LEU A 206 -14.68 14.54 -7.15
C LEU A 206 -13.67 14.54 -8.31
N PHE A 207 -12.52 13.95 -8.10
CA PHE A 207 -11.45 13.70 -9.07
C PHE A 207 -10.66 12.47 -8.65
N VAL A 208 -10.27 11.64 -9.61
CA VAL A 208 -9.59 10.37 -9.38
C VAL A 208 -8.33 10.33 -10.22
N GLU A 209 -7.24 9.84 -9.65
CA GLU A 209 -5.97 9.61 -10.32
C GLU A 209 -6.14 8.72 -11.56
N GLY A 210 -5.40 9.04 -12.61
CA GLY A 210 -5.40 8.25 -13.84
C GLY A 210 -4.81 6.84 -13.67
N SER A 211 -5.07 5.97 -14.66
CA SER A 211 -4.65 4.55 -14.62
C SER A 211 -3.13 4.32 -14.73
N SER A 212 -2.36 5.30 -15.21
CA SER A 212 -0.89 5.22 -15.35
C SER A 212 -0.20 5.71 -14.08
N SER A 213 -0.44 5.01 -12.96
CA SER A 213 0.09 5.39 -11.66
C SER A 213 1.44 4.69 -11.39
N PRO A 214 2.51 5.44 -10.99
CA PRO A 214 3.78 4.83 -10.55
C PRO A 214 3.68 4.27 -9.11
N TYR A 215 2.56 4.45 -8.44
CA TYR A 215 2.36 4.14 -7.02
C TYR A 215 1.92 2.69 -6.81
N VAL A 216 2.72 1.76 -7.36
CA VAL A 216 2.50 0.32 -7.18
C VAL A 216 2.76 -0.09 -5.74
N ASN A 217 1.78 -0.72 -5.10
CA ASN A 217 1.91 -1.34 -3.78
C ASN A 217 2.72 -2.63 -3.87
N ILE A 218 3.67 -2.78 -2.97
CA ILE A 218 4.75 -3.76 -3.03
C ILE A 218 4.89 -4.58 -1.75
N ILE A 219 5.53 -5.74 -1.88
CA ILE A 219 6.15 -6.43 -0.75
C ILE A 219 7.52 -5.81 -0.55
N ALA A 220 7.74 -5.20 0.62
CA ALA A 220 9.05 -4.67 0.99
C ALA A 220 9.71 -5.54 2.06
N VAL A 221 11.01 -5.72 1.93
CA VAL A 221 11.86 -6.52 2.83
C VAL A 221 13.16 -5.78 3.11
N LYS A 222 13.88 -6.19 4.15
CA LYS A 222 15.25 -5.71 4.36
C LYS A 222 16.15 -6.19 3.23
N ALA A 223 17.06 -5.33 2.75
CA ALA A 223 18.01 -5.65 1.68
C ALA A 223 18.77 -6.95 1.96
N GLY A 224 18.87 -7.81 0.94
CA GLY A 224 19.44 -9.15 1.02
C GLY A 224 18.42 -10.26 1.34
N ASN A 225 17.20 -9.91 1.76
CA ASN A 225 16.13 -10.88 2.03
C ASN A 225 15.19 -11.12 0.84
N GLU A 226 15.21 -10.30 -0.20
CA GLU A 226 14.34 -10.37 -1.36
C GLU A 226 14.43 -11.69 -2.13
N ASN A 227 15.55 -12.39 -1.97
CA ASN A 227 15.80 -13.67 -2.63
C ASN A 227 15.52 -14.91 -1.77
N LYS A 228 15.09 -14.75 -0.51
CA LYS A 228 14.70 -15.88 0.35
C LYS A 228 13.55 -16.66 -0.26
N ALA A 229 13.60 -18.00 -0.15
CA ALA A 229 12.60 -18.89 -0.75
C ALA A 229 11.18 -18.57 -0.29
N ALA A 230 10.97 -18.31 1.00
CA ALA A 230 9.66 -17.98 1.55
C ALA A 230 9.14 -16.61 1.05
N ILE A 231 10.01 -15.61 0.83
CA ILE A 231 9.60 -14.32 0.26
C ILE A 231 9.22 -14.47 -1.22
N LYS A 232 9.97 -15.25 -1.99
CA LYS A 232 9.61 -15.55 -3.38
C LYS A 232 8.29 -16.32 -3.49
N ALA A 233 8.05 -17.28 -2.60
CA ALA A 233 6.79 -18.00 -2.52
C ALA A 233 5.63 -17.06 -2.17
N LEU A 234 5.81 -16.16 -1.20
CA LEU A 234 4.84 -15.12 -0.85
C LEU A 234 4.46 -14.25 -2.06
N VAL A 235 5.47 -13.68 -2.74
CA VAL A 235 5.23 -12.83 -3.92
C VAL A 235 4.50 -13.61 -5.02
N LYS A 236 4.93 -14.84 -5.30
CA LYS A 236 4.27 -15.72 -6.29
C LYS A 236 2.81 -16.01 -5.92
N ALA A 237 2.52 -16.30 -4.65
CA ALA A 237 1.16 -16.54 -4.19
C ALA A 237 0.29 -15.29 -4.34
N LEU A 238 0.83 -14.11 -4.01
CA LEU A 238 0.14 -12.83 -4.17
C LEU A 238 -0.08 -12.42 -5.63
N GLN A 239 0.77 -12.85 -6.55
CA GLN A 239 0.65 -12.62 -8.00
C GLN A 239 -0.11 -13.76 -8.71
N SER A 240 -1.02 -14.45 -8.02
CA SER A 240 -1.79 -15.55 -8.57
C SER A 240 -3.12 -15.13 -9.18
N ASP A 241 -3.68 -15.98 -10.06
CA ASP A 241 -5.04 -15.81 -10.58
C ASP A 241 -6.11 -15.81 -9.47
N LYS A 242 -5.86 -16.47 -8.35
CA LYS A 242 -6.74 -16.45 -7.16
C LYS A 242 -6.86 -15.03 -6.59
N VAL A 243 -5.74 -14.35 -6.44
CA VAL A 243 -5.70 -12.96 -5.94
C VAL A 243 -6.32 -12.01 -6.97
N ARG A 244 -6.02 -12.15 -8.25
CA ARG A 244 -6.64 -11.37 -9.33
C ARG A 244 -8.17 -11.47 -9.27
N LYS A 245 -8.72 -12.68 -9.27
CA LYS A 245 -10.17 -12.93 -9.20
C LYS A 245 -10.81 -12.34 -7.93
N TYR A 246 -10.12 -12.45 -6.80
CA TYR A 246 -10.57 -11.85 -5.55
C TYR A 246 -10.66 -10.33 -5.65
N ILE A 247 -9.61 -9.68 -6.16
CA ILE A 247 -9.57 -8.22 -6.33
C ILE A 247 -10.66 -7.76 -7.29
N ASP A 248 -10.80 -8.39 -8.46
CA ASP A 248 -11.82 -8.05 -9.46
C ASP A 248 -13.25 -8.18 -8.91
N ALA A 249 -13.49 -9.22 -8.09
CA ALA A 249 -14.81 -9.45 -7.48
C ALA A 249 -15.11 -8.51 -6.30
N THR A 250 -14.09 -8.19 -5.49
CA THR A 250 -14.24 -7.38 -4.27
C THR A 250 -14.25 -5.90 -4.56
N TYR A 251 -13.45 -5.46 -5.57
CA TYR A 251 -13.26 -4.05 -5.94
C TYR A 251 -13.68 -3.77 -7.40
N PRO A 252 -14.94 -4.04 -7.78
CA PRO A 252 -15.41 -3.98 -9.17
C PRO A 252 -15.42 -2.58 -9.76
N ASN A 253 -15.24 -1.55 -8.95
CA ASN A 253 -15.16 -0.17 -9.39
C ASN A 253 -13.70 0.31 -9.59
N GLY A 254 -12.70 -0.57 -9.43
CA GLY A 254 -11.29 -0.23 -9.60
C GLY A 254 -10.67 0.50 -8.42
N GLU A 255 -11.20 0.30 -7.21
CA GLU A 255 -10.58 0.80 -5.98
C GLU A 255 -9.21 0.15 -5.72
N VAL A 256 -9.04 -1.08 -6.21
CA VAL A 256 -7.79 -1.85 -6.20
C VAL A 256 -7.63 -2.50 -7.56
N VAL A 257 -6.45 -2.36 -8.19
CA VAL A 257 -6.17 -2.87 -9.54
C VAL A 257 -4.85 -3.62 -9.54
N VAL A 258 -4.84 -4.89 -9.96
CA VAL A 258 -3.61 -5.68 -10.04
C VAL A 258 -2.64 -5.17 -11.10
N VAL A 259 -1.33 -5.39 -10.90
CA VAL A 259 -0.27 -4.96 -11.84
C VAL A 259 0.59 -6.11 -12.38
N PHE A 260 0.16 -7.35 -12.19
CA PHE A 260 0.86 -8.56 -12.65
C PHE A 260 0.04 -9.36 -13.66
#